data_df9e24d39acec0c47614c93a11cdfb3c
#
_entry.id   df9e24d39acec0c47614c93a11cdfb3c
#
_cell.length_a   1.000
_cell.length_b   1.000
_cell.length_c   1.000
_cell.angle_alpha   90.00
_cell.angle_beta   90.00
_cell.angle_gamma   90.00
#
_symmetry.space_group_name_H-M   'P 1'
#
loop_
_entity.id
_entity.type
_entity.pdbx_description
1 polymer ?
#
loop_
_entity_poly.entity_id
_entity_poly.type
_entity_poly.pdbx_seq_one_letter_code
_entity_poly.pdbx_strand_id
1 'polypeptide(L)'
;MLELRQELVAAIVALTVGGPLFFLFARSAVDGERRRSEAPVRAMIGDSAFEAAARREKTAKHYFGNTLLAPDFRLDDAHGRPWQLSEQRGNVVVLNFWSVTCQPCVQELPSLNELARMTRHRKDIQVVAVSTDKGPDEVAAVLPPNNELTILFDSDKSVVRDRYGTKLYPETWIVDARGVIRLRVDGRRDWSSALALQLVESFL
;
A
#
# COMPACT_ATOMS: atom_id res chain seq x y z
N MET A 1 -17.42 39.31 44.25
CA MET A 1 -15.97 38.95 44.38
C MET A 1 -15.73 37.47 44.68
N LEU A 2 -16.59 36.80 45.47
CA LEU A 2 -16.39 35.34 45.79
C LEU A 2 -16.71 34.47 44.54
N GLU A 3 -17.78 34.72 43.81
CA GLU A 3 -18.18 33.95 42.64
C GLU A 3 -17.15 34.03 41.51
N LEU A 4 -16.59 35.22 41.25
CA LEU A 4 -15.54 35.38 40.23
C LEU A 4 -14.27 34.57 40.57
N ARG A 5 -13.94 34.38 41.85
CA ARG A 5 -12.83 33.54 42.29
C ARG A 5 -13.12 32.05 42.09
N GLN A 6 -14.35 31.60 42.32
CA GLN A 6 -14.72 30.20 42.13
C GLN A 6 -14.71 29.82 40.64
N GLU A 7 -15.20 30.68 39.75
CA GLU A 7 -15.15 30.46 38.33
C GLU A 7 -13.70 30.42 37.79
N LEU A 8 -12.85 31.30 38.29
CA LEU A 8 -11.45 31.35 37.91
C LEU A 8 -10.68 30.09 38.36
N VAL A 9 -10.95 29.59 39.57
CA VAL A 9 -10.36 28.35 40.10
C VAL A 9 -10.85 27.14 39.29
N ALA A 10 -12.16 27.08 38.95
CA ALA A 10 -12.72 26.02 38.13
C ALA A 10 -12.11 25.99 36.71
N ALA A 11 -11.93 27.15 36.10
CA ALA A 11 -11.28 27.28 34.81
C ALA A 11 -9.79 26.86 34.85
N ILE A 12 -9.07 27.23 35.90
CA ILE A 12 -7.67 26.81 36.07
C ILE A 12 -7.58 25.30 36.28
N VAL A 13 -8.46 24.68 37.06
CA VAL A 13 -8.49 23.22 37.27
C VAL A 13 -8.88 22.51 35.99
N ALA A 14 -9.85 22.99 35.24
CA ALA A 14 -10.22 22.43 33.95
C ALA A 14 -9.06 22.47 32.93
N LEU A 15 -8.30 23.55 32.89
CA LEU A 15 -7.15 23.69 31.99
C LEU A 15 -5.92 22.88 32.45
N THR A 16 -5.64 22.83 33.77
CA THR A 16 -4.42 22.18 34.28
C THR A 16 -4.57 20.68 34.46
N VAL A 17 -5.76 20.19 34.73
CA VAL A 17 -6.03 18.75 34.96
C VAL A 17 -6.84 18.15 33.82
N GLY A 18 -7.93 18.80 33.39
CA GLY A 18 -8.81 18.32 32.34
C GLY A 18 -8.17 18.31 30.96
N GLY A 19 -7.38 19.33 30.63
CA GLY A 19 -6.65 19.41 29.36
C GLY A 19 -5.65 18.28 29.16
N PRO A 20 -4.73 18.03 30.11
CA PRO A 20 -3.81 16.90 30.03
C PRO A 20 -4.50 15.54 30.01
N LEU A 21 -5.57 15.35 30.80
CA LEU A 21 -6.32 14.09 30.81
C LEU A 21 -7.03 13.85 29.47
N PHE A 22 -7.64 14.87 28.91
CA PHE A 22 -8.27 14.78 27.57
C PHE A 22 -7.21 14.48 26.49
N PHE A 23 -6.04 15.12 26.57
CA PHE A 23 -4.95 14.88 25.62
C PHE A 23 -4.44 13.43 25.72
N LEU A 24 -4.25 12.90 26.95
CA LEU A 24 -3.86 11.51 27.15
C LEU A 24 -4.91 10.53 26.65
N PHE A 25 -6.19 10.81 26.85
CA PHE A 25 -7.29 9.97 26.36
C PHE A 25 -7.35 9.99 24.83
N ALA A 26 -7.30 11.17 24.21
CA ALA A 26 -7.30 11.32 22.76
C ALA A 26 -6.09 10.61 22.14
N ARG A 27 -4.91 10.74 22.73
CA ARG A 27 -3.71 10.03 22.29
C ARG A 27 -3.86 8.51 22.40
N SER A 28 -4.41 8.01 23.50
CA SER A 28 -4.66 6.58 23.71
C SER A 28 -5.66 6.01 22.69
N ALA A 29 -6.71 6.76 22.34
CA ALA A 29 -7.68 6.37 21.34
C ALA A 29 -7.04 6.28 19.96
N VAL A 30 -6.25 7.29 19.57
CA VAL A 30 -5.52 7.30 18.28
C VAL A 30 -4.49 6.16 18.21
N ASP A 31 -3.75 5.91 19.30
CA ASP A 31 -2.79 4.79 19.34
C ASP A 31 -3.48 3.43 19.29
N GLY A 32 -4.68 3.31 19.86
CA GLY A 32 -5.50 2.08 19.80
C GLY A 32 -5.99 1.79 18.37
N GLU A 33 -6.45 2.81 17.66
CA GLU A 33 -6.91 2.68 16.27
C GLU A 33 -5.74 2.38 15.33
N ARG A 34 -4.62 3.05 15.52
CA ARG A 34 -3.39 2.77 14.78
C ARG A 34 -2.92 1.32 14.97
N ARG A 35 -2.91 0.79 16.20
CA ARG A 35 -2.54 -0.62 16.45
C ARG A 35 -3.48 -1.59 15.76
N ARG A 36 -4.79 -1.30 15.70
CA ARG A 36 -5.76 -2.13 14.98
C ARG A 36 -5.51 -2.13 13.48
N SER A 37 -5.21 -0.98 12.90
CA SER A 37 -4.89 -0.86 11.46
C SER A 37 -3.53 -1.49 11.09
N GLU A 38 -2.58 -1.52 12.02
CA GLU A 38 -1.25 -2.12 11.80
C GLU A 38 -1.23 -3.65 12.00
N ALA A 39 -2.19 -4.21 12.76
CA ALA A 39 -2.21 -5.62 13.13
C ALA A 39 -2.16 -6.59 11.93
N PRO A 40 -2.92 -6.39 10.83
CA PRO A 40 -2.85 -7.27 9.66
C PRO A 40 -1.48 -7.23 9.00
N VAL A 41 -0.87 -6.04 8.90
CA VAL A 41 0.45 -5.86 8.31
C VAL A 41 1.52 -6.56 9.16
N ARG A 42 1.48 -6.34 10.47
CA ARG A 42 2.39 -6.99 11.44
C ARG A 42 2.29 -8.51 11.38
N ALA A 43 1.08 -9.04 11.29
CA ALA A 43 0.86 -10.49 11.19
C ALA A 43 1.42 -11.07 9.87
N MET A 44 1.35 -10.31 8.78
CA MET A 44 1.83 -10.75 7.46
C MET A 44 3.35 -10.74 7.33
N ILE A 45 4.02 -9.68 7.79
CA ILE A 45 5.46 -9.49 7.58
C ILE A 45 6.30 -9.76 8.83
N GLY A 46 5.67 -9.96 9.98
CA GLY A 46 6.30 -10.11 11.29
C GLY A 46 6.68 -8.77 11.94
N ASP A 47 6.73 -8.75 13.27
CA ASP A 47 6.99 -7.53 14.04
C ASP A 47 8.35 -6.91 13.73
N SER A 48 9.39 -7.72 13.59
CA SER A 48 10.75 -7.24 13.28
C SER A 48 10.85 -6.55 11.93
N ALA A 49 10.20 -7.12 10.90
CA ALA A 49 10.17 -6.53 9.57
C ALA A 49 9.31 -5.27 9.54
N PHE A 50 8.18 -5.27 10.25
CA PHE A 50 7.33 -4.08 10.40
C PHE A 50 8.09 -2.92 11.06
N GLU A 51 8.78 -3.18 12.19
CA GLU A 51 9.57 -2.15 12.88
C GLU A 51 10.76 -1.65 12.03
N ALA A 52 11.37 -2.53 11.24
CA ALA A 52 12.42 -2.15 10.30
C ALA A 52 11.86 -1.25 9.17
N ALA A 53 10.69 -1.58 8.62
CA ALA A 53 10.00 -0.77 7.63
C ALA A 53 9.60 0.60 8.19
N ALA A 54 9.00 0.63 9.39
CA ALA A 54 8.61 1.85 10.07
C ALA A 54 9.81 2.77 10.41
N ARG A 55 10.96 2.18 10.76
CA ARG A 55 12.22 2.93 10.94
C ARG A 55 12.74 3.49 9.62
N ARG A 56 12.70 2.71 8.54
CA ARG A 56 13.08 3.17 7.19
C ARG A 56 12.19 4.31 6.72
N GLU A 57 10.89 4.24 6.97
CA GLU A 57 9.95 5.30 6.63
C GLU A 57 10.25 6.60 7.39
N LYS A 58 10.61 6.53 8.67
CA LYS A 58 11.03 7.71 9.45
C LYS A 58 12.36 8.32 9.00
N THR A 59 13.25 7.50 8.42
CA THR A 59 14.58 7.93 7.95
C THR A 59 14.64 8.16 6.46
N ALA A 60 13.70 7.60 5.69
CA ALA A 60 13.60 7.86 4.26
C ALA A 60 13.17 9.31 4.07
N LYS A 61 14.09 10.12 3.62
CA LYS A 61 13.76 11.41 3.00
C LYS A 61 12.72 11.09 1.93
N HIS A 62 11.51 11.56 2.15
CA HIS A 62 10.30 11.46 1.34
C HIS A 62 10.54 10.98 -0.11
N TYR A 63 10.24 9.72 -0.39
CA TYR A 63 10.40 9.13 -1.73
C TYR A 63 9.57 9.87 -2.80
N PHE A 64 8.52 10.61 -2.37
CA PHE A 64 7.57 11.31 -3.23
C PHE A 64 7.25 12.74 -2.73
N GLY A 65 8.17 13.39 -2.03
CA GLY A 65 7.92 14.72 -1.44
C GLY A 65 7.03 14.65 -0.19
N ASN A 66 6.34 15.74 0.12
CA ASN A 66 5.50 15.84 1.32
C ASN A 66 4.13 15.13 1.19
N THR A 67 3.83 14.57 0.03
CA THR A 67 2.58 13.86 -0.22
C THR A 67 2.91 12.39 -0.48
N LEU A 68 2.30 11.47 0.26
CA LEU A 68 2.37 10.03 -0.02
C LEU A 68 1.50 9.63 -1.23
N LEU A 69 1.15 10.57 -2.08
CA LEU A 69 0.41 10.30 -3.31
C LEU A 69 1.29 9.46 -4.25
N ALA A 70 0.71 8.39 -4.76
CA ALA A 70 1.36 7.55 -5.75
C ALA A 70 1.63 8.36 -7.02
N PRO A 71 2.86 8.32 -7.56
CA PRO A 71 3.16 8.93 -8.85
C PRO A 71 2.21 8.41 -9.92
N ASP A 72 1.49 9.33 -10.58
CA ASP A 72 0.58 8.94 -11.66
C ASP A 72 1.37 8.45 -12.88
N PHE A 73 0.81 7.46 -13.56
CA PHE A 73 1.39 6.94 -14.80
C PHE A 73 0.30 6.36 -15.70
N ARG A 74 0.64 6.27 -16.99
CA ARG A 74 -0.16 5.59 -18.00
C ARG A 74 0.73 4.58 -18.72
N LEU A 75 0.27 3.35 -18.80
CA LEU A 75 0.90 2.24 -19.54
C LEU A 75 -0.17 1.47 -20.29
N ASP A 76 0.23 0.74 -21.30
CA ASP A 76 -0.68 -0.12 -22.06
C ASP A 76 -0.69 -1.54 -21.46
N ASP A 77 -1.87 -2.18 -21.53
CA ASP A 77 -2.01 -3.58 -21.16
C ASP A 77 -1.58 -4.53 -22.32
N ALA A 78 -1.69 -5.84 -22.07
CA ALA A 78 -1.33 -6.87 -23.06
C ALA A 78 -2.15 -6.81 -24.38
N HIS A 79 -3.23 -6.05 -24.41
CA HIS A 79 -4.09 -5.84 -25.58
C HIS A 79 -3.91 -4.46 -26.22
N GLY A 80 -2.93 -3.68 -25.76
CA GLY A 80 -2.69 -2.30 -26.21
C GLY A 80 -3.73 -1.30 -25.68
N ARG A 81 -4.48 -1.65 -24.64
CA ARG A 81 -5.45 -0.74 -24.03
C ARG A 81 -4.75 0.08 -22.95
N PRO A 82 -4.92 1.41 -22.97
CA PRO A 82 -4.31 2.27 -21.98
C PRO A 82 -4.94 2.06 -20.60
N TRP A 83 -4.09 2.03 -19.60
CA TRP A 83 -4.44 1.99 -18.18
C TRP A 83 -3.72 3.12 -17.46
N GLN A 84 -4.44 3.90 -16.65
CA GLN A 84 -3.88 5.02 -15.91
C GLN A 84 -4.22 4.92 -14.43
N LEU A 85 -3.21 5.13 -13.55
CA LEU A 85 -3.40 5.00 -12.11
C LEU A 85 -4.38 6.04 -11.55
N SER A 86 -4.33 7.29 -12.03
CA SER A 86 -5.25 8.33 -11.54
C SER A 86 -6.72 8.07 -11.89
N GLU A 87 -7.01 7.27 -12.91
CA GLU A 87 -8.36 6.85 -13.28
C GLU A 87 -8.91 5.75 -12.36
N GLN A 88 -8.05 5.16 -11.50
CA GLN A 88 -8.43 4.12 -10.55
C GLN A 88 -8.86 4.68 -9.18
N ARG A 89 -9.07 5.98 -9.08
CA ARG A 89 -9.59 6.58 -7.84
C ARG A 89 -10.93 5.97 -7.46
N GLY A 90 -11.11 5.69 -6.17
CA GLY A 90 -12.23 4.89 -5.65
C GLY A 90 -11.89 3.40 -5.46
N ASN A 91 -10.74 2.94 -6.00
CA ASN A 91 -10.29 1.55 -5.87
C ASN A 91 -8.98 1.48 -5.08
N VAL A 92 -8.80 0.42 -4.31
CA VAL A 92 -7.49 0.00 -3.81
C VAL A 92 -6.75 -0.69 -4.94
N VAL A 93 -5.51 -0.28 -5.20
CA VAL A 93 -4.65 -0.87 -6.23
C VAL A 93 -3.47 -1.57 -5.59
N VAL A 94 -3.36 -2.88 -5.80
CA VAL A 94 -2.15 -3.67 -5.50
C VAL A 94 -1.28 -3.64 -6.75
N LEU A 95 -0.20 -2.86 -6.71
CA LEU A 95 0.69 -2.59 -7.83
C LEU A 95 2.01 -3.34 -7.63
N ASN A 96 2.22 -4.40 -8.40
CA ASN A 96 3.42 -5.24 -8.32
C ASN A 96 4.37 -4.95 -9.50
N PHE A 97 5.65 -4.79 -9.22
CA PHE A 97 6.70 -4.57 -10.21
C PHE A 97 7.56 -5.82 -10.36
N TRP A 98 7.74 -6.29 -11.60
CA TRP A 98 8.36 -7.57 -11.87
C TRP A 98 9.04 -7.66 -13.25
N SER A 99 9.73 -8.78 -13.52
CA SER A 99 10.29 -9.15 -14.82
C SER A 99 10.40 -10.68 -14.93
N VAL A 100 10.35 -11.21 -16.13
CA VAL A 100 10.52 -12.64 -16.41
C VAL A 100 11.91 -13.16 -16.00
N THR A 101 12.92 -12.30 -15.99
CA THR A 101 14.27 -12.65 -15.57
C THR A 101 14.46 -12.69 -14.05
N CYS A 102 13.46 -12.24 -13.30
CA CYS A 102 13.44 -12.24 -11.85
C CYS A 102 12.81 -13.53 -11.33
N GLN A 103 13.61 -14.54 -10.97
CA GLN A 103 13.11 -15.80 -10.49
C GLN A 103 12.17 -15.71 -9.27
N PRO A 104 12.44 -14.87 -8.24
CA PRO A 104 11.49 -14.67 -7.14
C PRO A 104 10.16 -14.08 -7.60
N CYS A 105 10.15 -13.22 -8.64
CA CYS A 105 8.94 -12.65 -9.21
C CYS A 105 8.05 -13.74 -9.84
N VAL A 106 8.66 -14.58 -10.70
CA VAL A 106 7.94 -15.69 -11.35
C VAL A 106 7.31 -16.62 -10.31
N GLN A 107 8.02 -16.88 -9.20
CA GLN A 107 7.51 -17.69 -8.09
C GLN A 107 6.37 -17.00 -7.30
N GLU A 108 6.26 -15.66 -7.35
CA GLU A 108 5.22 -14.91 -6.68
C GLU A 108 3.92 -14.83 -7.50
N LEU A 109 4.01 -14.83 -8.85
CA LEU A 109 2.88 -14.64 -9.76
C LEU A 109 1.67 -15.55 -9.46
N PRO A 110 1.82 -16.85 -9.15
CA PRO A 110 0.66 -17.69 -8.82
C PRO A 110 -0.12 -17.18 -7.61
N SER A 111 0.55 -16.73 -6.56
CA SER A 111 -0.12 -16.21 -5.36
C SER A 111 -0.76 -14.84 -5.61
N LEU A 112 -0.13 -14.00 -6.42
CA LEU A 112 -0.67 -12.71 -6.82
C LEU A 112 -1.91 -12.90 -7.71
N ASN A 113 -1.87 -13.88 -8.64
CA ASN A 113 -3.03 -14.25 -9.44
C ASN A 113 -4.18 -14.79 -8.60
N GLU A 114 -3.89 -15.53 -7.53
CA GLU A 114 -4.92 -15.99 -6.60
C GLU A 114 -5.58 -14.82 -5.87
N LEU A 115 -4.81 -13.80 -5.44
CA LEU A 115 -5.37 -12.56 -4.90
C LEU A 115 -6.30 -11.88 -5.91
N ALA A 116 -5.87 -11.77 -7.18
CA ALA A 116 -6.71 -11.22 -8.25
C ALA A 116 -7.99 -12.03 -8.42
N ARG A 117 -7.91 -13.37 -8.36
CA ARG A 117 -9.07 -14.27 -8.44
C ARG A 117 -10.02 -14.09 -7.26
N MET A 118 -9.51 -13.95 -6.04
CA MET A 118 -10.32 -13.69 -4.84
C MET A 118 -11.05 -12.35 -4.92
N THR A 119 -10.46 -11.36 -5.57
CA THR A 119 -11.01 -10.00 -5.69
C THR A 119 -11.74 -9.71 -7.00
N ARG A 120 -11.79 -10.66 -7.96
CA ARG A 120 -12.36 -10.45 -9.31
C ARG A 120 -13.81 -9.94 -9.34
N HIS A 121 -14.61 -10.29 -8.33
CA HIS A 121 -16.00 -9.84 -8.22
C HIS A 121 -16.12 -8.47 -7.53
N ARG A 122 -15.03 -7.93 -7.06
CA ARG A 122 -14.94 -6.63 -6.40
C ARG A 122 -14.57 -5.57 -7.41
N LYS A 123 -15.31 -4.47 -7.40
CA LYS A 123 -15.02 -3.32 -8.27
C LYS A 123 -14.08 -2.32 -7.60
N ASP A 124 -13.86 -2.47 -6.30
CA ASP A 124 -13.12 -1.56 -5.43
C ASP A 124 -11.68 -2.02 -5.13
N ILE A 125 -11.25 -3.16 -5.70
CA ILE A 125 -9.88 -3.68 -5.59
C ILE A 125 -9.38 -4.10 -6.97
N GLN A 126 -8.16 -3.68 -7.31
CA GLN A 126 -7.47 -4.08 -8.53
C GLN A 126 -6.07 -4.64 -8.22
N VAL A 127 -5.71 -5.73 -8.88
CA VAL A 127 -4.38 -6.32 -8.79
C VAL A 127 -3.70 -6.14 -10.15
N VAL A 128 -2.65 -5.33 -10.16
CA VAL A 128 -1.95 -4.86 -11.37
C VAL A 128 -0.49 -5.27 -11.28
N ALA A 129 0.00 -5.96 -12.28
CA ALA A 129 1.39 -6.38 -12.39
C ALA A 129 2.07 -5.65 -13.57
N VAL A 130 3.02 -4.77 -13.25
CA VAL A 130 3.79 -4.01 -14.24
C VAL A 130 5.07 -4.76 -14.54
N SER A 131 5.17 -5.27 -15.77
CA SER A 131 6.37 -5.91 -16.29
C SER A 131 7.32 -4.89 -16.88
N THR A 132 8.61 -5.06 -16.63
CA THR A 132 9.68 -4.30 -17.31
C THR A 132 10.24 -5.02 -18.53
N ASP A 133 9.57 -6.08 -18.99
CA ASP A 133 9.90 -6.83 -20.20
C ASP A 133 9.31 -6.13 -21.43
N LYS A 134 9.72 -6.54 -22.64
CA LYS A 134 9.39 -5.80 -23.87
C LYS A 134 7.93 -5.87 -24.29
N GLY A 135 7.25 -6.96 -23.90
CA GLY A 135 5.85 -7.11 -24.28
C GLY A 135 5.23 -8.46 -23.94
N PRO A 136 3.99 -8.69 -24.40
CA PRO A 136 3.20 -9.86 -24.02
C PRO A 136 3.87 -11.21 -24.34
N ASP A 137 4.59 -11.29 -25.46
CA ASP A 137 5.23 -12.55 -25.90
C ASP A 137 6.29 -13.04 -24.91
N GLU A 138 7.03 -12.11 -24.27
CA GLU A 138 8.06 -12.47 -23.30
C GLU A 138 7.46 -12.98 -22.00
N VAL A 139 6.29 -12.47 -21.60
CA VAL A 139 5.66 -12.81 -20.31
C VAL A 139 4.71 -14.00 -20.40
N ALA A 140 4.21 -14.32 -21.59
CA ALA A 140 3.18 -15.35 -21.80
C ALA A 140 3.58 -16.74 -21.24
N ALA A 141 4.85 -17.11 -21.35
CA ALA A 141 5.35 -18.41 -20.90
C ALA A 141 5.38 -18.59 -19.38
N VAL A 142 5.38 -17.49 -18.63
CA VAL A 142 5.50 -17.50 -17.14
C VAL A 142 4.25 -17.09 -16.42
N LEU A 143 3.23 -16.60 -17.15
CA LEU A 143 1.95 -16.23 -16.54
C LEU A 143 1.21 -17.49 -16.05
N PRO A 144 0.51 -17.41 -14.91
CA PRO A 144 -0.31 -18.50 -14.43
C PRO A 144 -1.40 -18.90 -15.44
N PRO A 145 -1.80 -20.18 -15.49
CA PRO A 145 -3.01 -20.58 -16.19
C PRO A 145 -4.22 -19.78 -15.67
N ASN A 146 -5.10 -19.36 -16.56
CA ASN A 146 -6.26 -18.53 -16.22
C ASN A 146 -5.87 -17.24 -15.48
N ASN A 147 -4.94 -16.49 -16.07
CA ASN A 147 -4.44 -15.24 -15.51
C ASN A 147 -5.57 -14.21 -15.34
N GLU A 148 -5.75 -13.74 -14.10
CA GLU A 148 -6.72 -12.69 -13.71
C GLU A 148 -6.03 -11.34 -13.45
N LEU A 149 -4.68 -11.30 -13.57
CA LEU A 149 -3.91 -10.08 -13.35
C LEU A 149 -4.09 -9.10 -14.51
N THR A 150 -4.21 -7.84 -14.20
CA THR A 150 -3.97 -6.77 -15.18
C THR A 150 -2.48 -6.63 -15.40
N ILE A 151 -1.98 -7.03 -16.56
CA ILE A 151 -0.56 -6.94 -16.90
C ILE A 151 -0.32 -5.68 -17.72
N LEU A 152 0.58 -4.82 -17.23
CA LEU A 152 1.03 -3.60 -17.92
C LEU A 152 2.51 -3.71 -18.29
N PHE A 153 2.95 -2.94 -19.28
CA PHE A 153 4.31 -2.99 -19.79
C PHE A 153 5.02 -1.63 -19.67
N ASP A 154 6.16 -1.64 -18.98
CA ASP A 154 7.07 -0.50 -18.75
C ASP A 154 8.48 -0.85 -19.24
N SER A 155 8.60 -1.13 -20.55
CA SER A 155 9.84 -1.66 -21.14
C SER A 155 11.03 -0.70 -21.07
N ASP A 156 10.79 0.61 -21.02
CA ASP A 156 11.80 1.65 -20.81
C ASP A 156 12.10 1.95 -19.34
N LYS A 157 11.32 1.35 -18.41
CA LYS A 157 11.42 1.51 -16.95
C LYS A 157 11.17 2.93 -16.47
N SER A 158 10.48 3.74 -17.26
CA SER A 158 10.20 5.14 -16.93
C SER A 158 9.27 5.28 -15.73
N VAL A 159 8.39 4.31 -15.52
CA VAL A 159 7.50 4.24 -14.35
C VAL A 159 8.21 3.57 -13.18
N VAL A 160 8.61 2.31 -13.37
CA VAL A 160 9.13 1.47 -12.28
C VAL A 160 10.41 2.03 -11.68
N ARG A 161 11.39 2.40 -12.51
CA ARG A 161 12.66 2.93 -12.04
C ARG A 161 12.61 4.43 -11.75
N ASP A 162 12.09 5.23 -12.71
CA ASP A 162 12.29 6.67 -12.65
C ASP A 162 11.22 7.38 -11.80
N ARG A 163 9.98 6.87 -11.76
CA ARG A 163 8.91 7.44 -10.92
C ARG A 163 8.82 6.79 -9.54
N TYR A 164 8.90 5.45 -9.45
CA TYR A 164 8.77 4.71 -8.19
C TYR A 164 10.11 4.42 -7.53
N GLY A 165 11.23 4.58 -8.24
CA GLY A 165 12.58 4.38 -7.70
C GLY A 165 12.90 2.92 -7.38
N THR A 166 12.13 1.97 -7.94
CA THR A 166 12.31 0.54 -7.73
C THR A 166 13.59 0.06 -8.39
N LYS A 167 14.44 -0.57 -7.60
CA LYS A 167 15.75 -1.08 -8.04
C LYS A 167 15.85 -2.59 -8.02
N LEU A 168 15.05 -3.24 -7.17
CA LEU A 168 15.05 -4.69 -6.97
C LEU A 168 13.62 -5.22 -7.08
N TYR A 169 13.46 -6.38 -7.70
CA TYR A 169 12.17 -7.04 -7.90
C TYR A 169 12.07 -8.33 -7.07
N PRO A 170 10.85 -8.79 -6.74
CA PRO A 170 9.59 -8.09 -6.87
C PRO A 170 9.44 -6.99 -5.83
N GLU A 171 8.69 -5.96 -6.19
CA GLU A 171 8.30 -4.90 -5.27
C GLU A 171 6.81 -4.63 -5.44
N THR A 172 6.07 -4.60 -4.33
CA THR A 172 4.62 -4.38 -4.36
C THR A 172 4.25 -3.14 -3.58
N TRP A 173 3.43 -2.30 -4.17
CA TRP A 173 2.87 -1.09 -3.58
C TRP A 173 1.36 -1.25 -3.42
N ILE A 174 0.82 -0.88 -2.26
CA ILE A 174 -0.63 -0.79 -2.06
C ILE A 174 -1.01 0.67 -2.02
N VAL A 175 -1.88 1.06 -2.94
CA VAL A 175 -2.39 2.43 -3.11
C VAL A 175 -3.87 2.43 -2.76
N ASP A 176 -4.30 3.29 -1.84
CA ASP A 176 -5.70 3.38 -1.43
C ASP A 176 -6.59 4.08 -2.47
N ALA A 177 -7.90 4.08 -2.21
CA ALA A 177 -8.92 4.69 -3.07
C ALA A 177 -8.70 6.19 -3.35
N ARG A 178 -7.94 6.89 -2.50
CA ARG A 178 -7.56 8.29 -2.68
C ARG A 178 -6.25 8.46 -3.45
N GLY A 179 -5.59 7.34 -3.78
CA GLY A 179 -4.30 7.33 -4.46
C GLY A 179 -3.12 7.56 -3.54
N VAL A 180 -3.28 7.33 -2.26
CA VAL A 180 -2.22 7.43 -1.26
C VAL A 180 -1.53 6.07 -1.12
N ILE A 181 -0.20 6.05 -1.17
CA ILE A 181 0.58 4.85 -0.88
C ILE A 181 0.41 4.49 0.60
N ARG A 182 -0.06 3.28 0.86
CA ARG A 182 -0.28 2.75 2.21
C ARG A 182 0.78 1.77 2.65
N LEU A 183 1.29 1.00 1.70
CA LEU A 183 2.29 -0.01 1.99
C LEU A 183 3.22 -0.18 0.78
N ARG A 184 4.49 -0.42 1.07
CA ARG A 184 5.49 -0.94 0.14
C ARG A 184 6.06 -2.23 0.72
N VAL A 185 6.11 -3.25 -0.10
CA VAL A 185 6.62 -4.57 0.26
C VAL A 185 7.76 -4.93 -0.68
N ASP A 186 8.96 -5.06 -0.14
CA ASP A 186 10.15 -5.48 -0.87
C ASP A 186 10.29 -7.01 -0.84
N GLY A 187 10.55 -7.60 -1.99
CA GLY A 187 10.78 -9.03 -2.17
C GLY A 187 9.50 -9.88 -2.15
N ARG A 188 9.66 -11.14 -2.53
CA ARG A 188 8.57 -12.10 -2.72
C ARG A 188 7.72 -12.30 -1.46
N ARG A 189 6.39 -12.37 -1.65
CA ARG A 189 5.38 -12.68 -0.64
C ARG A 189 4.37 -13.69 -1.17
N ASP A 190 3.65 -14.32 -0.24
CA ASP A 190 2.47 -15.13 -0.54
C ASP A 190 1.22 -14.25 -0.39
N TRP A 191 0.63 -13.92 -1.53
CA TRP A 191 -0.57 -13.09 -1.63
C TRP A 191 -1.86 -13.91 -1.60
N SER A 192 -1.78 -15.25 -1.63
CA SER A 192 -2.96 -16.13 -1.71
C SER A 192 -3.67 -16.34 -0.37
N SER A 193 -3.13 -15.83 0.73
CA SER A 193 -3.68 -16.04 2.06
C SER A 193 -4.87 -15.12 2.36
N ALA A 194 -5.79 -15.59 3.21
CA ALA A 194 -6.88 -14.74 3.75
C ALA A 194 -6.35 -13.49 4.46
N LEU A 195 -5.16 -13.56 5.05
CA LEU A 195 -4.52 -12.44 5.71
C LEU A 195 -4.07 -11.37 4.71
N ALA A 196 -3.54 -11.78 3.55
CA ALA A 196 -3.19 -10.84 2.48
C ALA A 196 -4.43 -10.13 1.93
N LEU A 197 -5.55 -10.86 1.75
CA LEU A 197 -6.82 -10.27 1.36
C LEU A 197 -7.32 -9.27 2.40
N GLN A 198 -7.34 -9.62 3.69
CA GLN A 198 -7.74 -8.71 4.77
C GLN A 198 -6.85 -7.46 4.84
N LEU A 199 -5.55 -7.62 4.60
CA LEU A 199 -4.63 -6.49 4.52
C LEU A 199 -5.04 -5.51 3.41
N VAL A 200 -5.30 -6.02 2.20
CA VAL A 200 -5.71 -5.18 1.07
C VAL A 200 -7.05 -4.51 1.35
N GLU A 201 -8.02 -5.26 1.90
CA GLU A 201 -9.34 -4.76 2.26
C GLU A 201 -9.31 -3.68 3.36
N SER A 202 -8.30 -3.68 4.22
CA SER A 202 -8.17 -2.67 5.29
C SER A 202 -7.86 -1.26 4.79
N PHE A 203 -7.59 -1.10 3.48
CA PHE A 203 -7.30 0.18 2.84
C PHE A 203 -8.47 0.72 1.97
N LEU A 204 -9.63 0.06 2.01
CA LEU A 204 -10.86 0.52 1.36
C LEU A 204 -11.47 1.77 2.01
#